data_7b43d0d3648659721b1dce1e629f0ec3
#
_entry.id   7b43d0d3648659721b1dce1e629f0ec3
#
_cell.length_a   1.000
_cell.length_b   1.000
_cell.length_c   1.000
_cell.angle_alpha   90.00
_cell.angle_beta   90.00
_cell.angle_gamma   90.00
#
_symmetry.space_group_name_H-M   'P 1'
#
loop_
_entity.id
_entity.type
_entity.pdbx_description
1 polymer ?
#
loop_
_entity_poly.entity_id
_entity_poly.type
_entity_poly.pdbx_seq_one_letter_code
_entity_poly.pdbx_strand_id
1 'polypeptide(L)'
;MTPEARFRAYIQAFNQGDWDALRDFYAPDIRLVIGNGTQLCGREAIVDFYGKVKQQTRRTIEIVQCFARGNVLAAEIESEFLAVEDAPDFAVRPMARGDRYYLNSFVFYDFEGDRYTRIRAATFRREFRPLAPAEALG
;
A
#
# COMPACT_ATOMS: atom_id res chain seq x y z
N MET A 1 -9.34 20.74 -4.97
CA MET A 1 -8.91 19.42 -5.49
C MET A 1 -10.00 18.40 -5.22
N THR A 2 -10.37 17.60 -6.22
CA THR A 2 -11.36 16.55 -6.04
C THR A 2 -10.80 15.42 -5.17
N PRO A 3 -11.66 14.61 -4.52
CA PRO A 3 -11.18 13.44 -3.77
C PRO A 3 -10.35 12.47 -4.63
N GLU A 4 -10.73 12.29 -5.90
CA GLU A 4 -9.99 11.42 -6.83
C GLU A 4 -8.61 12.00 -7.16
N ALA A 5 -8.50 13.31 -7.38
CA ALA A 5 -7.21 13.95 -7.65
C ALA A 5 -6.31 13.90 -6.42
N ARG A 6 -6.88 14.09 -5.22
CA ARG A 6 -6.14 13.96 -3.98
C ARG A 6 -5.66 12.52 -3.75
N PHE A 7 -6.47 11.53 -4.09
CA PHE A 7 -6.07 10.13 -4.00
C PHE A 7 -4.90 9.81 -4.93
N ARG A 8 -4.90 10.34 -6.15
CA ARG A 8 -3.75 10.17 -7.06
C ARG A 8 -2.48 10.79 -6.49
N ALA A 9 -2.59 11.96 -5.86
CA ALA A 9 -1.45 12.58 -5.17
C ALA A 9 -0.95 11.74 -4.00
N TYR A 10 -1.86 11.13 -3.26
CA TYR A 10 -1.54 10.21 -2.17
C TYR A 10 -0.77 8.99 -2.67
N ILE A 11 -1.25 8.34 -3.71
CA ILE A 11 -0.58 7.16 -4.29
C ILE A 11 0.79 7.54 -4.86
N GLN A 12 0.91 8.70 -5.48
CA GLN A 12 2.20 9.19 -5.96
C GLN A 12 3.21 9.36 -4.82
N ALA A 13 2.81 10.01 -3.72
CA ALA A 13 3.64 10.16 -2.53
C ALA A 13 4.03 8.80 -1.94
N PHE A 14 3.09 7.86 -1.91
CA PHE A 14 3.32 6.50 -1.43
C PHE A 14 4.38 5.79 -2.28
N ASN A 15 4.24 5.83 -3.60
CA ASN A 15 5.18 5.19 -4.52
C ASN A 15 6.57 5.81 -4.45
N GLN A 16 6.66 7.11 -4.17
CA GLN A 16 7.93 7.81 -3.99
C GLN A 16 8.55 7.58 -2.62
N GLY A 17 7.80 7.03 -1.67
CA GLY A 17 8.24 6.86 -0.29
C GLY A 17 8.44 8.19 0.44
N ASP A 18 7.65 9.19 0.10
CA ASP A 18 7.67 10.49 0.75
C ASP A 18 6.84 10.45 2.03
N TRP A 19 7.49 10.00 3.11
CA TRP A 19 6.81 9.77 4.39
C TRP A 19 6.30 11.05 5.02
N ASP A 20 6.99 12.17 4.84
CA ASP A 20 6.54 13.46 5.36
C ASP A 20 5.25 13.90 4.67
N ALA A 21 5.16 13.76 3.34
CA ALA A 21 3.95 14.04 2.61
C ALA A 21 2.82 13.09 3.01
N LEU A 22 3.12 11.80 3.21
CA LEU A 22 2.11 10.81 3.61
C LEU A 22 1.47 11.14 4.96
N ARG A 23 2.25 11.62 5.93
CA ARG A 23 1.71 12.01 7.24
C ARG A 23 0.61 13.04 7.11
N ASP A 24 0.73 13.96 6.15
CA ASP A 24 -0.27 15.02 5.94
C ASP A 24 -1.59 14.51 5.35
N PHE A 25 -1.56 13.35 4.71
CA PHE A 25 -2.79 12.70 4.21
C PHE A 25 -3.58 12.00 5.31
N TYR A 26 -2.96 11.66 6.44
CA TYR A 26 -3.58 10.88 7.49
C TYR A 26 -4.03 11.76 8.66
N ALA A 27 -5.24 11.51 9.16
CA ALA A 27 -5.65 12.05 10.46
C ALA A 27 -4.75 11.44 11.55
N PRO A 28 -4.46 12.18 12.65
CA PRO A 28 -3.57 11.68 13.70
C PRO A 28 -4.02 10.35 14.31
N ASP A 29 -5.33 10.10 14.38
CA ASP A 29 -5.95 8.92 14.97
C ASP A 29 -6.51 7.95 13.92
N ILE A 30 -6.03 8.01 12.70
CA ILE A 30 -6.47 7.15 11.59
C ILE A 30 -6.43 5.67 11.97
N ARG A 31 -7.38 4.91 11.44
CA ARG A 31 -7.42 3.44 11.56
C ARG A 31 -7.23 2.80 10.19
N LEU A 32 -6.34 1.83 10.12
CA LEU A 32 -6.05 1.08 8.92
C LEU A 32 -6.28 -0.41 9.16
N VAL A 33 -7.10 -1.03 8.31
CA VAL A 33 -7.23 -2.49 8.25
C VAL A 33 -6.69 -2.92 6.88
N ILE A 34 -5.57 -3.63 6.88
CA ILE A 34 -4.96 -4.14 5.64
C ILE A 34 -5.55 -5.49 5.24
N GLY A 35 -5.26 -5.94 4.01
CA GLY A 35 -5.93 -7.07 3.37
C GLY A 35 -5.82 -8.41 4.08
N ASN A 36 -4.86 -8.58 5.01
CA ASN A 36 -4.72 -9.79 5.83
C ASN A 36 -5.42 -9.68 7.20
N GLY A 37 -6.18 -8.60 7.43
CA GLY A 37 -6.90 -8.37 8.68
C GLY A 37 -6.10 -7.64 9.75
N THR A 38 -4.82 -7.34 9.53
CA THR A 38 -4.01 -6.57 10.46
C THR A 38 -4.58 -5.16 10.62
N GLN A 39 -4.68 -4.69 11.88
CA GLN A 39 -5.15 -3.36 12.19
C GLN A 39 -4.02 -2.50 12.75
N LEU A 40 -3.93 -1.27 12.25
CA LEU A 40 -2.98 -0.26 12.72
C LEU A 40 -3.78 0.97 13.17
N CYS A 41 -3.43 1.52 14.33
CA CYS A 41 -4.09 2.70 14.87
C CYS A 41 -3.07 3.83 15.01
N GLY A 42 -3.44 5.02 14.48
CA GLY A 42 -2.59 6.19 14.50
C GLY A 42 -1.65 6.27 13.29
N ARG A 43 -1.44 7.51 12.82
CA ARG A 43 -0.65 7.71 11.59
C ARG A 43 0.82 7.32 11.75
N GLU A 44 1.40 7.47 12.94
CA GLU A 44 2.79 7.10 13.15
C GLU A 44 3.00 5.59 13.05
N ALA A 45 2.03 4.79 13.53
CA ALA A 45 2.08 3.34 13.38
C ALA A 45 2.03 2.93 11.90
N ILE A 46 1.23 3.63 11.08
CA ILE A 46 1.12 3.37 9.65
C ILE A 46 2.43 3.72 8.94
N VAL A 47 2.98 4.88 9.22
CA VAL A 47 4.24 5.32 8.61
C VAL A 47 5.38 4.38 8.98
N ASP A 48 5.46 3.96 10.24
CA ASP A 48 6.48 3.01 10.70
C ASP A 48 6.33 1.65 10.01
N PHE A 49 5.10 1.16 9.88
CA PHE A 49 4.84 -0.12 9.20
C PHE A 49 5.30 -0.08 7.73
N TYR A 50 4.92 0.95 6.98
CA TYR A 50 5.31 1.06 5.58
C TYR A 50 6.80 1.37 5.41
N GLY A 51 7.41 2.06 6.36
CA GLY A 51 8.85 2.26 6.38
C GLY A 51 9.63 0.94 6.45
N LYS A 52 9.17 0.00 7.27
CA LYS A 52 9.76 -1.35 7.36
C LYS A 52 9.55 -2.15 6.07
N VAL A 53 8.35 -2.10 5.50
CA VAL A 53 8.05 -2.75 4.21
C VAL A 53 8.99 -2.25 3.13
N LYS A 54 9.25 -0.96 3.08
CA LYS A 54 10.13 -0.34 2.08
C LYS A 54 11.59 -0.75 2.21
N GLN A 55 12.07 -1.08 3.41
CA GLN A 55 13.44 -1.52 3.61
C GLN A 55 13.73 -2.85 2.88
N GLN A 56 12.75 -3.74 2.81
CA GLN A 56 12.91 -5.08 2.25
C GLN A 56 12.39 -5.20 0.82
N THR A 57 11.43 -4.35 0.45
CA THR A 57 10.77 -4.42 -0.85
C THR A 57 10.59 -3.03 -1.45
N ARG A 58 10.54 -3.00 -2.78
CA ARG A 58 10.02 -1.85 -3.52
C ARG A 58 8.56 -2.13 -3.81
N ARG A 59 7.67 -1.30 -3.28
CA ARG A 59 6.24 -1.41 -3.53
C ARG A 59 5.80 -0.33 -4.51
N THR A 60 5.08 -0.73 -5.54
CA THR A 60 4.46 0.17 -6.51
C THR A 60 2.97 -0.09 -6.53
N ILE A 61 2.17 0.95 -6.37
CA ILE A 61 0.70 0.87 -6.43
C ILE A 61 0.23 1.52 -7.71
N GLU A 62 -0.64 0.80 -8.42
CA GLU A 62 -1.33 1.27 -9.61
C GLU A 62 -2.83 1.40 -9.31
N ILE A 63 -3.43 2.53 -9.67
CA ILE A 63 -4.86 2.75 -9.51
C ILE A 63 -5.54 2.18 -10.76
N VAL A 64 -6.38 1.15 -10.58
CA VAL A 64 -7.19 0.60 -11.66
C VAL A 64 -8.39 1.50 -11.89
N GLN A 65 -9.09 1.85 -10.82
CA GLN A 65 -10.20 2.81 -10.85
C GLN A 65 -10.43 3.36 -9.45
N CYS A 66 -10.99 4.55 -9.37
CA CYS A 66 -11.43 5.14 -8.12
C CYS A 66 -12.58 6.11 -8.34
N PHE A 67 -13.42 6.23 -7.33
CA PHE A 67 -14.53 7.18 -7.32
C PHE A 67 -14.90 7.52 -5.89
N ALA A 68 -15.48 8.69 -5.69
CA ALA A 68 -15.88 9.14 -4.37
C ALA A 68 -17.37 9.44 -4.31
N ARG A 69 -17.95 9.19 -3.14
CA ARG A 69 -19.32 9.58 -2.82
C ARG A 69 -19.36 10.02 -1.36
N GLY A 70 -19.84 11.24 -1.11
CA GLY A 70 -19.82 11.79 0.24
C GLY A 70 -18.39 11.85 0.77
N ASN A 71 -18.17 11.30 1.95
CA ASN A 71 -16.88 11.28 2.63
C ASN A 71 -16.14 9.96 2.46
N VAL A 72 -16.43 9.21 1.40
CA VAL A 72 -15.79 7.92 1.13
C VAL A 72 -15.26 7.91 -0.30
N LEU A 73 -14.00 7.49 -0.45
CA LEU A 73 -13.42 7.18 -1.75
C LEU A 73 -13.23 5.67 -1.82
N ALA A 74 -13.73 5.07 -2.90
CA ALA A 74 -13.54 3.66 -3.20
C ALA A 74 -12.49 3.52 -4.30
N ALA A 75 -11.60 2.57 -4.16
CA ALA A 75 -10.55 2.32 -5.14
C ALA A 75 -10.33 0.83 -5.36
N GLU A 76 -10.02 0.49 -6.60
CA GLU A 76 -9.40 -0.77 -6.94
C GLU A 76 -7.95 -0.49 -7.26
N ILE A 77 -7.04 -1.16 -6.56
CA ILE A 77 -5.59 -0.96 -6.72
C ILE A 77 -4.89 -2.29 -6.97
N GLU A 78 -3.79 -2.22 -7.72
CA GLU A 78 -2.84 -3.31 -7.87
C GLU A 78 -1.52 -2.89 -7.22
N SER A 79 -1.01 -3.73 -6.32
CA SER A 79 0.29 -3.53 -5.69
C SER A 79 1.28 -4.54 -6.21
N GLU A 80 2.48 -4.09 -6.58
CA GLU A 80 3.63 -4.94 -6.87
C GLU A 80 4.66 -4.77 -5.76
N PHE A 81 5.11 -5.88 -5.20
CA PHE A 81 6.24 -5.92 -4.26
C PHE A 81 7.41 -6.59 -4.96
N LEU A 82 8.52 -5.89 -5.10
CA LEU A 82 9.78 -6.43 -5.58
C LEU A 82 10.73 -6.54 -4.40
N ALA A 83 11.15 -7.76 -4.05
CA ALA A 83 12.13 -7.95 -2.98
C ALA A 83 13.49 -7.44 -3.43
N VAL A 84 14.04 -6.44 -2.71
CA VAL A 84 15.34 -5.85 -3.02
C VAL A 84 16.47 -6.50 -2.21
N GLU A 85 16.09 -7.33 -1.23
CA GLU A 85 16.97 -8.17 -0.43
C GLU A 85 16.21 -9.42 -0.02
N ASP A 86 16.91 -10.42 0.55
CA ASP A 86 16.23 -11.59 1.13
C ASP A 86 15.40 -11.13 2.33
N ALA A 87 14.14 -11.49 2.34
CA ALA A 87 13.18 -11.08 3.36
C ALA A 87 12.36 -12.31 3.83
N PRO A 88 12.99 -13.24 4.58
CA PRO A 88 12.31 -14.45 5.02
C PRO A 88 11.18 -14.19 6.01
N ASP A 89 11.18 -13.03 6.67
CA ASP A 89 10.20 -12.60 7.66
C ASP A 89 9.29 -11.49 7.14
N PHE A 90 9.24 -11.26 5.83
CA PHE A 90 8.41 -10.21 5.26
C PHE A 90 6.93 -10.44 5.61
N ALA A 91 6.25 -9.38 6.04
CA ALA A 91 4.89 -9.43 6.60
C ALA A 91 3.85 -10.02 5.65
N VAL A 92 4.02 -9.86 4.33
CA VAL A 92 3.08 -10.39 3.33
C VAL A 92 3.33 -11.87 3.11
N ARG A 93 4.57 -12.26 2.88
CA ARG A 93 5.04 -13.64 2.75
C ARG A 93 6.57 -13.65 2.71
N PRO A 94 7.25 -14.78 3.04
CA PRO A 94 8.68 -14.88 2.84
C PRO A 94 9.06 -14.67 1.38
N MET A 95 10.10 -13.87 1.14
CA MET A 95 10.59 -13.55 -0.21
C MET A 95 12.10 -13.62 -0.25
N ALA A 96 12.63 -14.07 -1.38
CA ALA A 96 14.04 -13.97 -1.71
C ALA A 96 14.26 -12.77 -2.64
N ARG A 97 15.46 -12.22 -2.63
CA ARG A 97 15.83 -11.11 -3.51
C ARG A 97 15.47 -11.41 -4.97
N GLY A 98 14.77 -10.48 -5.60
CA GLY A 98 14.31 -10.60 -6.99
C GLY A 98 12.92 -11.19 -7.15
N ASP A 99 12.35 -11.77 -6.10
CA ASP A 99 10.97 -12.25 -6.14
C ASP A 99 9.99 -11.08 -6.25
N ARG A 100 8.86 -11.33 -6.93
CA ARG A 100 7.75 -10.38 -7.04
C ARG A 100 6.49 -10.96 -6.45
N TYR A 101 5.68 -10.09 -5.88
CA TYR A 101 4.38 -10.46 -5.32
C TYR A 101 3.36 -9.39 -5.71
N TYR A 102 2.22 -9.84 -6.24
CA TYR A 102 1.16 -8.96 -6.70
C TYR A 102 -0.07 -9.13 -5.82
N LEU A 103 -0.66 -8.00 -5.41
CA LEU A 103 -1.93 -7.96 -4.69
C LEU A 103 -2.91 -7.06 -5.45
N ASN A 104 -4.12 -7.56 -5.69
CA ASN A 104 -5.22 -6.74 -6.16
C ASN A 104 -6.23 -6.59 -5.02
N SER A 105 -6.59 -5.36 -4.70
CA SER A 105 -7.42 -5.04 -3.53
C SER A 105 -8.49 -4.04 -3.87
N PHE A 106 -9.64 -4.17 -3.19
CA PHE A 106 -10.63 -3.11 -3.08
C PHE A 106 -10.41 -2.41 -1.74
N VAL A 107 -10.40 -1.07 -1.77
CA VAL A 107 -10.07 -0.26 -0.59
C VAL A 107 -11.08 0.85 -0.44
N PHE A 108 -11.58 1.05 0.78
CA PHE A 108 -12.37 2.21 1.13
C PHE A 108 -11.53 3.15 1.99
N TYR A 109 -11.53 4.43 1.59
CA TYR A 109 -10.87 5.52 2.30
C TYR A 109 -11.95 6.46 2.80
N ASP A 110 -12.21 6.44 4.11
CA ASP A 110 -13.06 7.44 4.74
C ASP A 110 -12.21 8.69 4.99
N PHE A 111 -12.75 9.88 4.71
CA PHE A 111 -12.00 11.12 4.90
C PHE A 111 -12.85 12.21 5.53
N GLU A 112 -12.18 13.11 6.25
CA GLU A 112 -12.74 14.36 6.76
C GLU A 112 -11.85 15.49 6.28
N GLY A 113 -12.45 16.46 5.54
CA GLY A 113 -11.67 17.48 4.88
C GLY A 113 -10.68 16.85 3.92
N ASP A 114 -9.40 17.09 4.14
CA ASP A 114 -8.31 16.61 3.31
C ASP A 114 -7.50 15.47 3.93
N ARG A 115 -8.02 14.84 4.99
CA ARG A 115 -7.32 13.77 5.71
C ARG A 115 -8.14 12.49 5.77
N TYR A 116 -7.45 11.36 5.56
CA TYR A 116 -8.05 10.04 5.71
C TYR A 116 -8.16 9.68 7.19
N THR A 117 -9.35 9.23 7.58
CA THR A 117 -9.67 8.86 8.97
C THR A 117 -9.73 7.36 9.16
N ARG A 118 -10.02 6.61 8.11
CA ARG A 118 -10.13 5.17 8.15
C ARG A 118 -9.87 4.58 6.77
N ILE A 119 -9.06 3.53 6.72
CA ILE A 119 -8.74 2.81 5.48
C ILE A 119 -9.02 1.33 5.73
N ARG A 120 -9.77 0.71 4.82
CA ARG A 120 -10.11 -0.72 4.91
C ARG A 120 -9.87 -1.36 3.56
N ALA A 121 -8.97 -2.35 3.54
CA ALA A 121 -8.61 -3.06 2.33
C ALA A 121 -9.05 -4.52 2.39
N ALA A 122 -9.56 -5.03 1.26
CA ALA A 122 -9.81 -6.45 1.07
C ALA A 122 -9.08 -6.89 -0.19
N THR A 123 -8.22 -7.87 -0.06
CA THR A 123 -7.45 -8.41 -1.18
C THR A 123 -8.23 -9.54 -1.83
N PHE A 124 -8.46 -9.44 -3.15
CA PHE A 124 -9.22 -10.44 -3.89
C PHE A 124 -8.36 -11.28 -4.84
N ARG A 125 -7.09 -10.87 -5.07
CA ARG A 125 -6.15 -11.62 -5.92
C ARG A 125 -4.76 -11.52 -5.32
N ARG A 126 -4.05 -12.65 -5.30
CA ARG A 126 -2.66 -12.76 -4.88
C ARG A 126 -1.90 -13.58 -5.91
N GLU A 127 -0.71 -13.11 -6.30
CA GLU A 127 0.13 -13.84 -7.23
C GLU A 127 1.59 -13.69 -6.83
N PHE A 128 2.23 -14.81 -6.51
CA PHE A 128 3.66 -14.85 -6.23
C PHE A 128 4.41 -15.27 -7.48
N ARG A 129 5.44 -14.49 -7.84
CA ARG A 129 6.34 -14.81 -8.95
C ARG A 129 7.77 -14.88 -8.44
N PRO A 130 8.30 -16.09 -8.17
CA PRO A 130 9.68 -16.24 -7.81
C PRO A 130 10.59 -15.89 -8.98
N LEU A 131 11.81 -15.44 -8.68
CA LEU A 131 12.81 -15.22 -9.70
C LEU A 131 13.12 -16.55 -10.38
N ALA A 132 12.95 -16.61 -11.73
CA ALA A 132 13.17 -17.85 -12.47
C ALA A 132 14.67 -18.25 -12.46
N PRO A 133 15.02 -19.56 -12.39
CA PRO A 133 16.42 -19.99 -12.40
C PRO A 133 17.23 -19.44 -13.56
N ALA A 134 16.62 -19.33 -14.75
CA ALA A 134 17.27 -18.74 -15.94
C ALA A 134 17.60 -17.25 -15.74
N GLU A 135 16.76 -16.49 -15.03
CA GLU A 135 17.00 -15.09 -14.69
C GLU A 135 18.05 -14.97 -13.57
N ALA A 136 18.07 -15.92 -12.63
CA ALA A 136 19.05 -15.94 -11.57
C ALA A 136 20.45 -16.26 -12.06
N LEU A 137 20.58 -16.99 -13.16
CA LEU A 137 21.84 -17.38 -13.78
C LEU A 137 22.34 -16.40 -14.85
N GLY A 138 21.43 -15.51 -15.28
CA GLY A 138 21.69 -14.54 -16.36
C GLY A 138 22.46 -13.28 -15.97
#